data_7a300da0887c82c3e2686cab4bebb7e2
#
_entry.id   7a300da0887c82c3e2686cab4bebb7e2
#
_cell.length_a   1.000
_cell.length_b   1.000
_cell.length_c   1.000
_cell.angle_alpha   90.00
_cell.angle_beta   90.00
_cell.angle_gamma   90.00
#
_symmetry.space_group_name_H-M   'P 1'
#
loop_
_entity.id
_entity.type
_entity.pdbx_description
1 polymer ?
#
loop_
_entity_poly.entity_id
_entity_poly.type
_entity_poly.pdbx_seq_one_letter_code
_entity_poly.pdbx_strand_id
1 'polypeptide(L)'
;MGNCNGLPSDSDRHQLHTSPQVVVSGQDAGGGANHPRPQTATNHNVRPPNPTHPSQPSRPPPPVPPLSGIGRVLGRQMEDVRSTYIFGRELGRGQFGVTYLCTHRETKQVFACKSIATRKLINRDDIDDVRREVQIMYHLAGHRNIVELKGAYEDRQSVNLVMELCAGGELFDRIIAKGHYSERAAAALCREIVTVVHYCHSMGVMHRDLKPENFLFLSTDEDSPLKATDFGLSVFFKPGDVFKDLVGSAYYVAPEVLRRHYGAEADIWSAGVILYILLSGVPPFWAENEQGIFDAVLRGHIDFSSDPWPSISSAAKELIKKMLRADPKERLSAVEILNHPWVREDGDASDKPIDIAVLTRMKQFRAMNKLKKVALKVIAENLSEEEIVGLKEMFKSMDTDNSGTITFEELKAGLPKLGTKLSESEVRQLMEAVCSQCFHFRVLVGFPVDFS
;
A
#
# COMPACT_ATOMS: atom_id res chain seq x y z
N MET A 1 -27.07 32.30 48.76
CA MET A 1 -26.92 33.77 48.93
C MET A 1 -25.87 34.15 47.93
N GLY A 2 -26.10 34.78 46.89
CA GLY A 2 -26.83 35.82 46.30
C GLY A 2 -26.08 36.22 45.09
N ASN A 3 -26.66 36.15 43.93
CA ASN A 3 -27.21 37.26 43.13
C ASN A 3 -26.13 38.27 42.71
N CYS A 4 -26.03 38.79 41.55
CA CYS A 4 -26.90 39.00 40.37
C CYS A 4 -26.10 39.72 39.29
N ASN A 5 -26.46 39.51 38.05
CA ASN A 5 -26.75 40.50 36.99
C ASN A 5 -25.64 41.44 36.47
N GLY A 6 -25.44 41.49 35.19
CA GLY A 6 -25.96 42.49 34.31
C GLY A 6 -25.32 42.46 32.92
N LEU A 7 -26.09 42.17 31.94
CA LEU A 7 -26.04 42.74 30.59
C LEU A 7 -26.55 44.19 30.60
N PRO A 8 -26.16 45.08 29.70
CA PRO A 8 -26.81 45.25 28.41
C PRO A 8 -25.87 45.67 27.28
N SER A 9 -26.14 45.28 26.06
CA SER A 9 -26.98 45.82 24.96
C SER A 9 -26.34 46.93 24.14
N ASP A 10 -26.25 46.61 22.86
CA ASP A 10 -26.73 47.33 21.67
C ASP A 10 -25.88 48.36 20.95
N SER A 11 -25.95 48.15 19.63
CA SER A 11 -26.05 49.12 18.48
C SER A 11 -24.73 49.83 18.07
N ASP A 12 -24.33 49.84 16.81
CA ASP A 12 -24.90 50.27 15.53
C ASP A 12 -23.94 49.91 14.38
N ARG A 13 -24.40 49.30 13.36
CA ARG A 13 -24.79 49.71 11.98
C ARG A 13 -23.81 50.61 11.16
N HIS A 14 -23.71 50.14 9.92
CA HIS A 14 -23.43 50.84 8.64
C HIS A 14 -21.97 50.71 8.13
N GLN A 15 -21.71 50.48 6.85
CA GLN A 15 -22.35 50.34 5.54
C GLN A 15 -21.26 49.95 4.55
N LEU A 16 -21.56 49.02 3.61
CA LEU A 16 -21.41 49.08 2.15
C LEU A 16 -20.33 49.96 1.50
N HIS A 17 -19.50 49.34 0.65
CA HIS A 17 -19.27 49.81 -0.74
C HIS A 17 -18.45 48.73 -1.48
N THR A 18 -19.00 47.99 -2.39
CA THR A 18 -19.07 48.13 -3.86
C THR A 18 -17.73 48.02 -4.59
N SER A 19 -17.68 47.00 -5.44
CA SER A 19 -16.75 46.78 -6.55
C SER A 19 -16.72 47.96 -7.54
N PRO A 20 -15.74 47.97 -8.43
CA PRO A 20 -16.13 48.08 -9.85
C PRO A 20 -15.41 47.05 -10.76
N GLN A 21 -16.21 46.53 -11.66
CA GLN A 21 -15.84 46.03 -12.98
C GLN A 21 -15.28 47.16 -13.83
N VAL A 22 -14.33 46.85 -14.73
CA VAL A 22 -14.16 47.58 -15.98
C VAL A 22 -14.04 46.60 -17.12
N VAL A 23 -14.80 46.89 -18.09
CA VAL A 23 -15.19 46.24 -19.31
C VAL A 23 -14.41 46.89 -20.50
N VAL A 24 -13.97 46.00 -21.45
CA VAL A 24 -14.05 46.11 -22.93
C VAL A 24 -13.28 47.18 -23.69
N SER A 25 -12.63 46.77 -24.71
CA SER A 25 -12.78 47.02 -26.17
C SER A 25 -11.44 46.74 -26.86
N GLY A 26 -11.28 46.09 -28.00
CA GLY A 26 -12.10 45.93 -29.15
C GLY A 26 -11.32 46.36 -30.38
N GLN A 27 -11.44 45.59 -31.48
CA GLN A 27 -11.20 45.96 -32.88
C GLN A 27 -9.74 45.96 -33.38
N ASP A 28 -9.39 45.62 -34.63
CA ASP A 28 -10.05 45.00 -35.77
C ASP A 28 -8.99 44.68 -36.85
N ALA A 29 -9.41 43.86 -37.81
CA ALA A 29 -9.12 43.83 -39.25
C ALA A 29 -7.74 43.31 -39.72
N GLY A 30 -7.61 42.49 -40.74
CA GLY A 30 -8.47 42.10 -41.82
C GLY A 30 -7.68 41.34 -42.88
N GLY A 31 -8.38 40.59 -43.69
CA GLY A 31 -8.23 40.39 -45.11
C GLY A 31 -7.28 39.25 -45.54
N GLY A 32 -7.60 38.32 -46.36
CA GLY A 32 -8.44 38.11 -47.46
C GLY A 32 -7.98 36.91 -48.26
N ALA A 33 -8.92 36.10 -48.64
CA ALA A 33 -9.24 35.56 -49.95
C ALA A 33 -8.17 34.76 -50.75
N ASN A 34 -8.41 33.52 -51.15
CA ASN A 34 -9.06 33.08 -52.38
C ASN A 34 -8.86 31.60 -52.66
N HIS A 35 -9.95 30.95 -53.06
CA HIS A 35 -10.06 29.68 -53.78
C HIS A 35 -9.47 29.81 -55.21
N PRO A 36 -9.25 28.71 -56.01
CA PRO A 36 -10.25 27.66 -56.31
C PRO A 36 -9.75 26.24 -56.61
N ARG A 37 -10.73 25.33 -56.70
CA ARG A 37 -10.74 23.98 -57.27
C ARG A 37 -10.50 24.05 -58.80
N PRO A 38 -10.04 22.92 -59.47
CA PRO A 38 -11.04 22.09 -60.15
C PRO A 38 -10.80 20.58 -60.19
N GLN A 39 -11.88 19.91 -60.48
CA GLN A 39 -12.26 18.57 -60.80
C GLN A 39 -11.49 17.93 -61.97
N THR A 40 -11.49 16.57 -61.97
CA THR A 40 -11.86 15.64 -63.06
C THR A 40 -11.31 14.24 -62.70
N ALA A 41 -11.79 13.10 -62.92
CA ALA A 41 -12.93 12.47 -63.51
C ALA A 41 -12.63 10.93 -63.51
N THR A 42 -13.60 10.19 -63.09
CA THR A 42 -14.02 8.84 -63.51
C THR A 42 -13.01 7.82 -64.06
N ASN A 43 -12.99 6.59 -63.46
CA ASN A 43 -13.29 5.40 -64.26
C ASN A 43 -13.80 4.21 -63.41
N HIS A 44 -14.96 3.74 -63.78
CA HIS A 44 -15.60 2.50 -63.36
C HIS A 44 -14.86 1.29 -63.90
N ASN A 45 -14.65 0.27 -63.05
CA ASN A 45 -14.57 -1.12 -63.48
C ASN A 45 -15.21 -2.03 -62.44
N VAL A 46 -16.42 -2.45 -62.78
CA VAL A 46 -17.21 -3.47 -62.07
C VAL A 46 -16.72 -4.81 -62.48
N ARG A 47 -16.32 -5.66 -61.54
CA ARG A 47 -16.10 -7.11 -61.75
C ARG A 47 -17.22 -7.90 -61.05
N PRO A 48 -17.77 -8.95 -61.68
CA PRO A 48 -18.90 -9.71 -61.17
C PRO A 48 -18.50 -10.58 -59.96
N PRO A 49 -19.49 -10.97 -59.09
CA PRO A 49 -19.23 -11.76 -57.89
C PRO A 49 -18.96 -13.22 -58.20
N ASN A 50 -17.95 -13.79 -57.54
CA ASN A 50 -17.62 -15.21 -57.56
C ASN A 50 -18.58 -15.99 -56.63
N PRO A 51 -18.90 -17.27 -56.96
CA PRO A 51 -19.86 -18.05 -56.21
C PRO A 51 -19.33 -18.50 -54.84
N THR A 52 -20.24 -18.43 -53.86
CA THR A 52 -20.09 -18.85 -52.50
C THR A 52 -19.74 -20.34 -52.37
N HIS A 53 -18.57 -20.65 -51.85
CA HIS A 53 -18.25 -21.97 -51.32
C HIS A 53 -18.84 -22.14 -49.90
N PRO A 54 -19.40 -23.31 -49.55
CA PRO A 54 -19.91 -23.54 -48.19
C PRO A 54 -18.74 -23.55 -47.20
N SER A 55 -18.86 -22.72 -46.15
CA SER A 55 -17.93 -22.64 -45.03
C SER A 55 -17.84 -23.98 -44.29
N GLN A 56 -16.65 -24.58 -44.27
CA GLN A 56 -16.34 -25.69 -43.37
C GLN A 56 -16.41 -25.22 -41.92
N PRO A 57 -16.89 -26.05 -40.99
CA PRO A 57 -16.90 -25.71 -39.57
C PRO A 57 -15.44 -25.50 -39.11
N SER A 58 -15.21 -24.35 -38.49
CA SER A 58 -13.93 -23.99 -37.92
C SER A 58 -13.49 -25.03 -36.88
N ARG A 59 -12.32 -25.62 -37.12
CA ARG A 59 -11.63 -26.51 -36.18
C ARG A 59 -11.47 -25.79 -34.84
N PRO A 60 -11.82 -26.42 -33.72
CA PRO A 60 -11.57 -25.78 -32.41
C PRO A 60 -10.08 -25.45 -32.28
N PRO A 61 -9.73 -24.33 -31.63
CA PRO A 61 -8.33 -23.99 -31.40
C PRO A 61 -7.65 -25.15 -30.66
N PRO A 62 -6.38 -25.42 -30.96
CA PRO A 62 -5.63 -26.46 -30.24
C PRO A 62 -5.61 -26.14 -28.72
N PRO A 63 -5.69 -27.16 -27.86
CA PRO A 63 -5.61 -26.93 -26.42
C PRO A 63 -4.30 -26.18 -26.13
N VAL A 64 -4.43 -25.10 -25.35
CA VAL A 64 -3.27 -24.35 -24.84
C VAL A 64 -2.39 -25.35 -24.09
N PRO A 65 -1.10 -25.52 -24.46
CA PRO A 65 -0.24 -26.45 -23.75
C PRO A 65 -0.19 -26.01 -22.28
N PRO A 66 -0.22 -26.95 -21.32
CA PRO A 66 -0.04 -26.61 -19.93
C PRO A 66 1.30 -25.85 -19.79
N LEU A 67 1.32 -24.84 -18.94
CA LEU A 67 2.48 -24.00 -18.59
C LEU A 67 3.63 -24.85 -17.99
N SER A 68 4.11 -25.85 -18.70
CA SER A 68 5.26 -26.69 -18.37
C SER A 68 6.60 -26.05 -18.74
N GLY A 69 6.64 -24.71 -18.76
CA GLY A 69 7.80 -23.93 -19.14
C GLY A 69 8.20 -22.82 -18.18
N ILE A 70 7.57 -22.68 -17.00
CA ILE A 70 8.04 -21.77 -15.97
C ILE A 70 9.32 -22.41 -15.40
N GLY A 71 10.46 -21.87 -15.79
CA GLY A 71 11.77 -22.25 -15.25
C GLY A 71 11.77 -22.02 -13.73
N ARG A 72 12.66 -22.71 -13.03
CA ARG A 72 12.85 -22.62 -11.58
C ARG A 72 12.78 -21.18 -11.10
N VAL A 73 11.96 -20.92 -10.07
CA VAL A 73 11.76 -19.57 -9.52
C VAL A 73 13.08 -18.98 -9.05
N LEU A 74 13.89 -19.73 -8.30
CA LEU A 74 15.18 -19.27 -7.80
C LEU A 74 16.32 -19.41 -8.82
N GLY A 75 16.06 -19.99 -10.02
CA GLY A 75 17.07 -20.13 -11.08
C GLY A 75 18.21 -21.10 -10.76
N ARG A 76 18.13 -21.85 -9.65
CA ARG A 76 19.14 -22.82 -9.19
C ARG A 76 18.53 -24.21 -8.97
N GLN A 77 19.36 -25.20 -8.61
CA GLN A 77 18.87 -26.54 -8.33
C GLN A 77 17.85 -26.54 -7.21
N MET A 78 16.76 -27.28 -7.41
CA MET A 78 15.73 -27.46 -6.38
C MET A 78 16.31 -28.19 -5.16
N GLU A 79 15.94 -27.68 -3.98
CA GLU A 79 16.36 -28.24 -2.71
C GLU A 79 15.15 -28.23 -1.78
N ASP A 80 14.76 -29.43 -1.31
CA ASP A 80 13.64 -29.55 -0.39
C ASP A 80 14.03 -29.05 1.01
N VAL A 81 13.41 -27.96 1.43
CA VAL A 81 13.60 -27.36 2.76
C VAL A 81 13.36 -28.36 3.88
N ARG A 82 12.52 -29.38 3.68
CA ARG A 82 12.22 -30.43 4.66
C ARG A 82 13.38 -31.38 4.89
N SER A 83 14.38 -31.44 4.01
CA SER A 83 15.62 -32.17 4.27
C SER A 83 16.39 -31.58 5.45
N THR A 84 16.31 -30.26 5.63
CA THR A 84 17.09 -29.49 6.61
C THR A 84 16.25 -29.02 7.80
N TYR A 85 14.96 -28.72 7.59
CA TYR A 85 14.07 -28.17 8.62
C TYR A 85 12.83 -29.04 8.84
N ILE A 86 12.34 -29.02 10.09
CA ILE A 86 11.06 -29.61 10.48
C ILE A 86 10.06 -28.46 10.62
N PHE A 87 8.95 -28.52 9.88
CA PHE A 87 7.87 -27.54 9.97
C PHE A 87 7.03 -27.79 11.22
N GLY A 88 6.75 -26.71 11.94
CA GLY A 88 5.89 -26.68 13.12
C GLY A 88 4.57 -25.93 12.83
N ARG A 89 4.08 -25.19 13.84
CA ARG A 89 2.81 -24.45 13.75
C ARG A 89 2.90 -23.28 12.78
N GLU A 90 1.75 -22.89 12.23
CA GLU A 90 1.59 -21.63 11.48
C GLU A 90 1.83 -20.45 12.43
N LEU A 91 2.65 -19.49 12.00
CA LEU A 91 2.90 -18.21 12.67
C LEU A 91 2.00 -17.12 12.12
N GLY A 92 1.72 -17.17 10.81
CA GLY A 92 0.90 -16.18 10.13
C GLY A 92 0.66 -16.56 8.69
N ARG A 93 -0.33 -15.90 8.08
CA ARG A 93 -0.70 -16.08 6.68
C ARG A 93 -0.80 -14.72 6.02
N GLY A 94 -0.05 -14.53 4.95
CA GLY A 94 -0.08 -13.36 4.09
C GLY A 94 -0.61 -13.70 2.70
N GLN A 95 -0.61 -12.69 1.86
CA GLN A 95 -1.04 -12.78 0.46
C GLN A 95 -0.30 -13.86 -0.32
N PHE A 96 1.02 -13.84 -0.25
CA PHE A 96 1.87 -14.69 -1.09
C PHE A 96 2.11 -16.07 -0.48
N GLY A 97 1.89 -16.26 0.81
CA GLY A 97 2.21 -17.53 1.45
C GLY A 97 1.82 -17.64 2.91
N VAL A 98 2.30 -18.72 3.51
CA VAL A 98 2.09 -19.01 4.92
C VAL A 98 3.45 -19.05 5.60
N THR A 99 3.56 -18.39 6.75
CA THR A 99 4.78 -18.42 7.56
C THR A 99 4.62 -19.47 8.65
N TYR A 100 5.55 -20.39 8.73
CA TYR A 100 5.59 -21.46 9.72
C TYR A 100 6.77 -21.29 10.67
N LEU A 101 6.60 -21.73 11.90
CA LEU A 101 7.73 -22.05 12.75
C LEU A 101 8.47 -23.25 12.14
N CYS A 102 9.78 -23.21 12.04
CA CYS A 102 10.56 -24.37 11.62
C CYS A 102 11.80 -24.56 12.51
N THR A 103 12.23 -25.80 12.64
CA THR A 103 13.36 -26.19 13.50
C THR A 103 14.42 -26.88 12.64
N HIS A 104 15.64 -26.39 12.69
CA HIS A 104 16.77 -27.02 12.00
C HIS A 104 17.02 -28.42 12.58
N ARG A 105 17.12 -29.43 11.74
CA ARG A 105 17.18 -30.86 12.17
C ARG A 105 18.38 -31.18 13.05
N GLU A 106 19.53 -30.61 12.75
CA GLU A 106 20.78 -30.88 13.46
C GLU A 106 20.95 -29.97 14.69
N THR A 107 20.91 -28.63 14.47
CA THR A 107 21.23 -27.67 15.52
C THR A 107 20.09 -27.44 16.51
N LYS A 108 18.87 -27.90 16.20
CA LYS A 108 17.64 -27.66 16.97
C LYS A 108 17.25 -26.19 17.12
N GLN A 109 17.94 -25.28 16.42
CA GLN A 109 17.57 -23.87 16.39
C GLN A 109 16.24 -23.68 15.68
N VAL A 110 15.47 -22.69 16.13
CA VAL A 110 14.15 -22.35 15.61
C VAL A 110 14.24 -21.12 14.69
N PHE A 111 13.44 -21.16 13.63
CA PHE A 111 13.38 -20.13 12.59
C PHE A 111 11.94 -19.89 12.14
N ALA A 112 11.71 -18.82 11.41
CA ALA A 112 10.49 -18.61 10.65
C ALA A 112 10.73 -19.02 9.19
N CYS A 113 9.73 -19.66 8.57
CA CYS A 113 9.79 -20.06 7.16
C CYS A 113 8.55 -19.55 6.42
N LYS A 114 8.73 -18.55 5.54
CA LYS A 114 7.69 -18.06 4.62
C LYS A 114 7.63 -19.01 3.43
N SER A 115 6.54 -19.77 3.31
CA SER A 115 6.31 -20.74 2.24
C SER A 115 5.36 -20.15 1.21
N ILE A 116 5.82 -19.95 -0.02
CA ILE A 116 5.10 -19.37 -1.15
C ILE A 116 4.78 -20.50 -2.11
N ALA A 117 3.48 -20.79 -2.31
CA ALA A 117 3.06 -21.87 -3.20
C ALA A 117 3.35 -21.50 -4.66
N THR A 118 4.08 -22.34 -5.41
CA THR A 118 4.44 -22.09 -6.82
C THR A 118 3.21 -21.95 -7.73
N ARG A 119 2.10 -22.62 -7.40
CA ARG A 119 0.82 -22.49 -8.10
C ARG A 119 0.20 -21.08 -8.03
N LYS A 120 0.65 -20.24 -7.09
CA LYS A 120 0.22 -18.84 -6.96
C LYS A 120 1.06 -17.89 -7.82
N LEU A 121 2.19 -18.33 -8.32
CA LEU A 121 3.06 -17.57 -9.21
C LEU A 121 2.59 -17.81 -10.64
N ILE A 122 1.64 -17.00 -11.10
CA ILE A 122 0.88 -17.25 -12.32
C ILE A 122 1.63 -16.70 -13.54
N ASN A 123 2.31 -15.59 -13.37
CA ASN A 123 3.03 -14.89 -14.43
C ASN A 123 4.52 -14.75 -14.13
N ARG A 124 5.23 -14.14 -15.05
CA ARG A 124 6.68 -13.91 -14.92
C ARG A 124 7.00 -12.87 -13.85
N ASP A 125 6.14 -11.89 -13.70
CA ASP A 125 6.32 -10.80 -12.75
C ASP A 125 6.22 -11.31 -11.31
N ASP A 126 5.27 -12.23 -11.01
CA ASP A 126 5.20 -12.89 -9.70
C ASP A 126 6.50 -13.62 -9.35
N ILE A 127 7.12 -14.27 -10.35
CA ILE A 127 8.40 -14.96 -10.19
C ILE A 127 9.53 -13.97 -9.94
N ASP A 128 9.56 -12.91 -10.70
CA ASP A 128 10.60 -11.88 -10.60
C ASP A 128 10.44 -11.10 -9.29
N ASP A 129 9.23 -10.91 -8.77
CA ASP A 129 8.96 -10.35 -7.45
C ASP A 129 9.54 -11.22 -6.32
N VAL A 130 9.30 -12.54 -6.36
CA VAL A 130 9.88 -13.46 -5.37
C VAL A 130 11.42 -13.49 -5.47
N ARG A 131 11.97 -13.48 -6.67
CA ARG A 131 13.42 -13.38 -6.87
C ARG A 131 14.00 -12.10 -6.29
N ARG A 132 13.32 -10.99 -6.54
CA ARG A 132 13.71 -9.67 -6.04
C ARG A 132 13.64 -9.60 -4.52
N GLU A 133 12.59 -10.14 -3.90
CA GLU A 133 12.48 -10.26 -2.43
C GLU A 133 13.70 -10.99 -1.87
N VAL A 134 14.05 -12.15 -2.42
CA VAL A 134 15.21 -12.93 -2.00
C VAL A 134 16.54 -12.16 -2.18
N GLN A 135 16.72 -11.51 -3.33
CA GLN A 135 17.92 -10.72 -3.61
C GLN A 135 18.07 -9.55 -2.63
N ILE A 136 16.97 -8.83 -2.36
CA ILE A 136 16.95 -7.70 -1.42
C ILE A 136 17.26 -8.18 -0.01
N MET A 137 16.64 -9.26 0.46
CA MET A 137 16.91 -9.80 1.80
C MET A 137 18.38 -10.22 1.98
N TYR A 138 18.99 -10.84 0.98
CA TYR A 138 20.44 -11.12 1.02
C TYR A 138 21.30 -9.87 0.95
N HIS A 139 20.91 -8.88 0.15
CA HIS A 139 21.62 -7.61 0.00
C HIS A 139 21.64 -6.78 1.28
N LEU A 140 20.53 -6.83 2.04
CA LEU A 140 20.37 -6.11 3.29
C LEU A 140 20.81 -6.92 4.54
N ALA A 141 21.33 -8.15 4.35
CA ALA A 141 21.68 -9.04 5.46
C ALA A 141 22.74 -8.42 6.38
N GLY A 142 22.66 -8.74 7.68
CA GLY A 142 23.62 -8.32 8.70
C GLY A 142 23.28 -7.02 9.43
N HIS A 143 22.24 -6.30 9.04
CA HIS A 143 21.80 -5.13 9.78
C HIS A 143 20.94 -5.52 11.01
N ARG A 144 21.23 -4.89 12.17
CA ARG A 144 20.56 -5.19 13.44
C ARG A 144 19.02 -5.13 13.36
N ASN A 145 18.47 -4.18 12.60
CA ASN A 145 17.04 -3.91 12.53
C ASN A 145 16.37 -4.47 11.26
N ILE A 146 17.02 -5.39 10.54
CA ILE A 146 16.43 -6.09 9.39
C ILE A 146 16.41 -7.58 9.68
N VAL A 147 15.30 -8.25 9.34
CA VAL A 147 15.18 -9.69 9.47
C VAL A 147 16.21 -10.39 8.58
N GLU A 148 16.97 -11.32 9.17
CA GLU A 148 18.04 -12.03 8.45
C GLU A 148 17.48 -13.24 7.71
N LEU A 149 17.67 -13.30 6.40
CA LEU A 149 17.40 -14.48 5.59
C LEU A 149 18.52 -15.51 5.80
N LYS A 150 18.18 -16.67 6.32
CA LYS A 150 19.11 -17.79 6.53
C LYS A 150 19.27 -18.67 5.31
N GLY A 151 18.23 -18.77 4.50
CA GLY A 151 18.26 -19.54 3.25
C GLY A 151 16.96 -19.45 2.48
N ALA A 152 17.06 -19.63 1.16
CA ALA A 152 15.91 -19.77 0.28
C ALA A 152 15.97 -21.14 -0.37
N TYR A 153 14.86 -21.85 -0.41
CA TYR A 153 14.72 -23.22 -0.88
C TYR A 153 13.59 -23.31 -1.88
N GLU A 154 13.70 -24.16 -2.86
CA GLU A 154 12.66 -24.35 -3.88
C GLU A 154 12.43 -25.84 -4.09
N ASP A 155 11.19 -26.25 -3.97
CA ASP A 155 10.71 -27.56 -4.39
C ASP A 155 9.63 -27.45 -5.48
N ARG A 156 8.99 -28.55 -5.88
CA ARG A 156 7.95 -28.55 -6.93
C ARG A 156 6.68 -27.80 -6.55
N GLN A 157 6.46 -27.53 -5.26
CA GLN A 157 5.19 -27.00 -4.74
C GLN A 157 5.34 -25.61 -4.15
N SER A 158 6.55 -25.25 -3.72
CA SER A 158 6.76 -24.00 -2.98
C SER A 158 8.19 -23.45 -3.09
N VAL A 159 8.29 -22.14 -2.95
CA VAL A 159 9.52 -21.43 -2.57
C VAL A 159 9.45 -21.15 -1.08
N ASN A 160 10.50 -21.48 -0.35
CA ASN A 160 10.55 -21.41 1.10
C ASN A 160 11.69 -20.50 1.55
N LEU A 161 11.37 -19.38 2.21
CA LEU A 161 12.33 -18.42 2.73
C LEU A 161 12.49 -18.65 4.23
N VAL A 162 13.63 -19.21 4.64
CA VAL A 162 13.95 -19.45 6.06
C VAL A 162 14.68 -18.23 6.59
N MET A 163 14.15 -17.63 7.65
CA MET A 163 14.65 -16.41 8.27
C MET A 163 14.71 -16.51 9.78
N GLU A 164 15.41 -15.61 10.43
CA GLU A 164 15.41 -15.53 11.89
C GLU A 164 13.99 -15.37 12.43
N LEU A 165 13.74 -15.99 13.60
CA LEU A 165 12.44 -15.92 14.26
C LEU A 165 12.35 -14.68 15.11
N CYS A 166 11.42 -13.78 14.80
CA CYS A 166 11.07 -12.63 15.62
C CYS A 166 9.93 -13.03 16.56
N ALA A 167 10.27 -13.38 17.80
CA ALA A 167 9.32 -13.93 18.78
C ALA A 167 8.74 -12.88 19.75
N GLY A 168 9.22 -11.63 19.68
CA GLY A 168 8.84 -10.55 20.61
C GLY A 168 7.52 -9.85 20.29
N GLY A 169 6.81 -10.26 19.22
CA GLY A 169 5.52 -9.71 18.81
C GLY A 169 5.64 -8.47 17.93
N GLU A 170 4.50 -8.02 17.39
CA GLU A 170 4.41 -6.85 16.53
C GLU A 170 4.56 -5.55 17.33
N LEU A 171 5.04 -4.49 16.67
CA LEU A 171 5.32 -3.17 17.26
C LEU A 171 4.20 -2.67 18.17
N PHE A 172 2.97 -2.57 17.65
CA PHE A 172 1.86 -2.02 18.45
C PHE A 172 1.36 -2.97 19.54
N ASP A 173 1.42 -4.29 19.32
CA ASP A 173 1.01 -5.27 20.34
C ASP A 173 1.87 -5.13 21.58
N ARG A 174 3.17 -4.96 21.43
CA ARG A 174 4.10 -4.80 22.53
C ARG A 174 3.89 -3.48 23.29
N ILE A 175 3.66 -2.38 22.56
CA ILE A 175 3.37 -1.08 23.19
C ILE A 175 2.07 -1.15 24.01
N ILE A 176 1.02 -1.73 23.42
CA ILE A 176 -0.28 -1.90 24.09
C ILE A 176 -0.14 -2.79 25.32
N ALA A 177 0.65 -3.87 25.25
CA ALA A 177 0.87 -4.79 26.36
C ALA A 177 1.63 -4.17 27.54
N LYS A 178 2.55 -3.21 27.28
CA LYS A 178 3.25 -2.44 28.33
C LYS A 178 2.31 -1.56 29.15
N GLY A 179 1.18 -1.13 28.58
CA GLY A 179 0.17 -0.34 29.28
C GLY A 179 0.54 1.13 29.52
N HIS A 180 1.77 1.52 29.27
CA HIS A 180 2.26 2.90 29.37
C HIS A 180 3.49 3.09 28.51
N TYR A 181 3.70 4.29 27.99
CA TYR A 181 4.93 4.71 27.35
C TYR A 181 5.00 6.24 27.24
N SER A 182 6.17 6.77 26.90
CA SER A 182 6.45 8.21 26.84
C SER A 182 6.83 8.64 25.41
N GLU A 183 6.93 9.95 25.18
CA GLU A 183 7.50 10.48 23.93
C GLU A 183 8.93 9.98 23.71
N ARG A 184 9.75 9.83 24.76
CA ARG A 184 11.10 9.27 24.67
C ARG A 184 11.08 7.83 24.16
N ALA A 185 10.14 7.00 24.62
CA ALA A 185 9.97 5.66 24.13
C ALA A 185 9.51 5.65 22.66
N ALA A 186 8.58 6.55 22.28
CA ALA A 186 8.16 6.74 20.88
C ALA A 186 9.34 7.22 20.00
N ALA A 187 10.20 8.12 20.51
CA ALA A 187 11.38 8.59 19.81
C ALA A 187 12.40 7.48 19.58
N ALA A 188 12.61 6.58 20.55
CA ALA A 188 13.48 5.42 20.40
C ALA A 188 12.97 4.49 19.29
N LEU A 189 11.66 4.20 19.24
CA LEU A 189 11.06 3.41 18.18
C LEU A 189 11.14 4.10 16.81
N CYS A 190 10.89 5.41 16.75
CA CYS A 190 11.06 6.20 15.54
C CYS A 190 12.50 6.12 15.02
N ARG A 191 13.49 6.20 15.91
CA ARG A 191 14.91 6.07 15.57
C ARG A 191 15.22 4.72 14.95
N GLU A 192 14.72 3.61 15.51
CA GLU A 192 14.91 2.28 14.94
C GLU A 192 14.25 2.15 13.56
N ILE A 193 13.01 2.63 13.39
CA ILE A 193 12.29 2.63 12.12
C ILE A 193 13.05 3.44 11.06
N VAL A 194 13.45 4.67 11.40
CA VAL A 194 14.16 5.55 10.46
C VAL A 194 15.57 5.04 10.16
N THR A 195 16.22 4.34 11.11
CA THR A 195 17.50 3.64 10.86
C THR A 195 17.34 2.55 9.81
N VAL A 196 16.24 1.79 9.83
CA VAL A 196 15.93 0.84 8.77
C VAL A 196 15.78 1.55 7.43
N VAL A 197 14.99 2.62 7.36
CA VAL A 197 14.80 3.40 6.13
C VAL A 197 16.14 3.93 5.61
N HIS A 198 16.93 4.53 6.48
CA HIS A 198 18.26 5.04 6.13
C HIS A 198 19.17 3.96 5.56
N TYR A 199 19.22 2.80 6.22
CA TYR A 199 20.04 1.68 5.74
C TYR A 199 19.55 1.16 4.41
N CYS A 200 18.25 0.89 4.24
CA CYS A 200 17.68 0.45 2.96
C CYS A 200 18.02 1.43 1.84
N HIS A 201 17.79 2.73 2.05
CA HIS A 201 18.07 3.76 1.03
C HIS A 201 19.56 3.87 0.70
N SER A 202 20.45 3.74 1.71
CA SER A 202 21.90 3.74 1.48
C SER A 202 22.39 2.54 0.65
N MET A 203 21.64 1.42 0.74
CA MET A 203 21.87 0.21 -0.03
C MET A 203 21.11 0.21 -1.38
N GLY A 204 20.47 1.33 -1.75
CA GLY A 204 19.70 1.44 -2.99
C GLY A 204 18.42 0.60 -2.99
N VAL A 205 17.79 0.41 -1.84
CA VAL A 205 16.53 -0.32 -1.69
C VAL A 205 15.46 0.60 -1.12
N MET A 206 14.27 0.62 -1.74
CA MET A 206 13.06 1.25 -1.24
C MET A 206 12.08 0.16 -0.77
N HIS A 207 11.51 0.33 0.45
CA HIS A 207 10.68 -0.70 1.07
C HIS A 207 9.25 -0.75 0.50
N ARG A 208 8.61 0.40 0.31
CA ARG A 208 7.28 0.63 -0.26
C ARG A 208 6.07 0.14 0.56
N ASP A 209 6.26 -0.62 1.63
CA ASP A 209 5.15 -1.09 2.51
C ASP A 209 5.52 -1.01 3.99
N LEU A 210 6.08 0.13 4.42
CA LEU A 210 6.34 0.36 5.84
C LEU A 210 5.01 0.55 6.57
N LYS A 211 4.76 -0.33 7.53
CA LYS A 211 3.60 -0.34 8.43
C LYS A 211 3.95 -1.04 9.72
N PRO A 212 3.23 -0.82 10.83
CA PRO A 212 3.54 -1.41 12.13
C PRO A 212 3.58 -2.94 12.12
N GLU A 213 2.78 -3.58 11.27
CA GLU A 213 2.73 -5.04 11.14
C GLU A 213 4.01 -5.65 10.56
N ASN A 214 4.79 -4.84 9.83
CA ASN A 214 6.06 -5.25 9.24
C ASN A 214 7.26 -4.96 10.16
N PHE A 215 7.00 -4.54 11.41
CA PHE A 215 8.00 -4.36 12.44
C PHE A 215 7.74 -5.31 13.61
N LEU A 216 8.65 -6.27 13.79
CA LEU A 216 8.58 -7.28 14.84
C LEU A 216 9.76 -7.14 15.80
N PHE A 217 9.54 -7.34 17.08
CA PHE A 217 10.64 -7.48 18.03
C PHE A 217 11.27 -8.87 17.94
N LEU A 218 12.61 -8.92 18.00
CA LEU A 218 13.37 -10.18 17.90
C LEU A 218 13.01 -11.14 19.03
N SER A 219 12.97 -10.63 20.26
CA SER A 219 12.67 -11.41 21.47
C SER A 219 11.70 -10.68 22.38
N THR A 220 11.28 -11.32 23.46
CA THR A 220 10.44 -10.73 24.51
C THR A 220 11.23 -9.84 25.48
N ASP A 221 12.54 -9.78 25.37
CA ASP A 221 13.39 -8.97 26.23
C ASP A 221 13.11 -7.47 26.06
N GLU A 222 13.31 -6.69 27.09
CA GLU A 222 12.91 -5.27 27.07
C GLU A 222 13.73 -4.44 26.09
N ASP A 223 15.00 -4.74 25.92
CA ASP A 223 15.98 -4.13 25.02
C ASP A 223 16.06 -4.83 23.65
N SER A 224 15.09 -5.72 23.37
CA SER A 224 15.02 -6.43 22.09
C SER A 224 14.98 -5.48 20.91
N PRO A 225 15.82 -5.69 19.87
CA PRO A 225 15.79 -4.86 18.69
C PRO A 225 14.50 -5.03 17.91
N LEU A 226 14.03 -3.93 17.31
CA LEU A 226 12.94 -3.94 16.33
C LEU A 226 13.49 -4.35 14.97
N LYS A 227 12.84 -5.29 14.31
CA LYS A 227 13.23 -5.88 13.02
C LYS A 227 12.21 -5.54 11.94
N ALA A 228 12.64 -4.96 10.84
CA ALA A 228 11.81 -4.84 9.65
C ALA A 228 11.71 -6.20 8.94
N THR A 229 10.51 -6.54 8.51
CA THR A 229 10.16 -7.79 7.83
C THR A 229 9.39 -7.49 6.55
N ASP A 230 9.17 -8.51 5.73
CA ASP A 230 8.33 -8.48 4.52
C ASP A 230 8.81 -7.46 3.46
N PHE A 231 9.80 -7.85 2.70
CA PHE A 231 10.37 -7.11 1.58
C PHE A 231 9.71 -7.44 0.23
N GLY A 232 8.53 -8.06 0.24
CA GLY A 232 7.82 -8.52 -0.97
C GLY A 232 7.43 -7.40 -1.93
N LEU A 233 7.26 -6.16 -1.45
CA LEU A 233 6.99 -4.99 -2.28
C LEU A 233 8.23 -4.12 -2.53
N SER A 234 9.39 -4.48 -1.97
CA SER A 234 10.61 -3.69 -2.07
C SER A 234 11.25 -3.76 -3.45
N VAL A 235 11.94 -2.70 -3.83
CA VAL A 235 12.63 -2.61 -5.12
C VAL A 235 14.02 -1.99 -4.97
N PHE A 236 14.92 -2.37 -5.87
CA PHE A 236 16.16 -1.62 -6.05
C PHE A 236 15.88 -0.30 -6.77
N PHE A 237 16.58 0.75 -6.38
CA PHE A 237 16.50 2.05 -7.03
C PHE A 237 17.88 2.72 -7.14
N LYS A 238 17.99 3.67 -8.06
CA LYS A 238 19.12 4.59 -8.21
C LYS A 238 18.61 6.02 -8.01
N PRO A 239 19.50 6.95 -7.63
CA PRO A 239 19.13 8.36 -7.57
C PRO A 239 18.51 8.85 -8.87
N GLY A 240 17.32 9.42 -8.80
CA GLY A 240 16.57 9.91 -9.96
C GLY A 240 15.59 8.91 -10.58
N ASP A 241 15.56 7.67 -10.14
CA ASP A 241 14.52 6.72 -10.57
C ASP A 241 13.14 7.17 -10.10
N VAL A 242 12.15 6.98 -10.97
CA VAL A 242 10.74 7.33 -10.70
C VAL A 242 9.88 6.09 -10.91
N PHE A 243 9.10 5.78 -9.88
CA PHE A 243 8.21 4.63 -9.87
C PHE A 243 6.76 5.05 -10.09
N LYS A 244 5.97 4.15 -10.70
CA LYS A 244 4.58 4.42 -11.09
C LYS A 244 3.58 3.43 -10.50
N ASP A 245 4.05 2.34 -9.89
CA ASP A 245 3.19 1.30 -9.32
C ASP A 245 2.39 1.87 -8.15
N LEU A 246 1.10 1.58 -8.08
CA LEU A 246 0.29 1.87 -6.90
C LEU A 246 0.41 0.70 -5.93
N VAL A 247 1.31 0.82 -4.97
CA VAL A 247 1.62 -0.24 -3.98
C VAL A 247 1.66 0.32 -2.56
N GLY A 248 1.60 -0.57 -1.58
CA GLY A 248 1.63 -0.23 -0.17
C GLY A 248 0.26 -0.37 0.51
N SER A 249 0.16 0.06 1.74
CA SER A 249 -1.04 -0.06 2.57
C SER A 249 -1.72 1.32 2.74
N ALA A 250 -3.03 1.39 2.53
CA ALA A 250 -3.80 2.63 2.36
C ALA A 250 -3.52 3.75 3.38
N TYR A 251 -3.40 3.41 4.67
CA TYR A 251 -3.14 4.40 5.72
C TYR A 251 -1.75 5.00 5.65
N TYR A 252 -0.77 4.30 5.03
CA TYR A 252 0.66 4.63 5.06
C TYR A 252 1.19 5.13 3.72
N VAL A 253 0.37 5.08 2.66
CA VAL A 253 0.76 5.47 1.30
C VAL A 253 0.96 6.97 1.18
N ALA A 254 2.03 7.38 0.50
CA ALA A 254 2.33 8.79 0.26
C ALA A 254 1.50 9.38 -0.90
N PRO A 255 1.22 10.71 -0.91
CA PRO A 255 0.43 11.34 -1.96
C PRO A 255 1.06 11.22 -3.36
N GLU A 256 2.39 11.20 -3.47
CA GLU A 256 3.09 10.97 -4.74
C GLU A 256 2.95 9.54 -5.26
N VAL A 257 2.77 8.54 -4.38
CA VAL A 257 2.46 7.15 -4.76
C VAL A 257 1.06 7.09 -5.38
N LEU A 258 0.08 7.78 -4.78
CA LEU A 258 -1.26 7.90 -5.34
C LEU A 258 -1.27 8.61 -6.70
N ARG A 259 -0.32 9.53 -6.93
CA ARG A 259 -0.12 10.21 -8.22
C ARG A 259 0.75 9.40 -9.20
N ARG A 260 1.21 8.22 -8.81
CA ARG A 260 2.06 7.33 -9.64
C ARG A 260 3.35 8.00 -10.15
N HIS A 261 3.97 8.80 -9.31
CA HIS A 261 5.23 9.49 -9.62
C HIS A 261 6.03 9.70 -8.34
N TYR A 262 6.82 8.70 -7.93
CA TYR A 262 7.44 8.70 -6.62
C TYR A 262 8.84 8.09 -6.61
N GLY A 263 9.57 8.37 -5.55
CA GLY A 263 10.88 7.85 -5.21
C GLY A 263 10.92 7.34 -3.77
N ALA A 264 12.13 7.19 -3.26
CA ALA A 264 12.40 6.64 -1.94
C ALA A 264 11.83 7.49 -0.78
N GLU A 265 11.56 8.76 -1.02
CA GLU A 265 10.97 9.68 -0.04
C GLU A 265 9.59 9.21 0.45
N ALA A 266 8.92 8.31 -0.30
CA ALA A 266 7.66 7.70 0.09
C ALA A 266 7.78 6.86 1.39
N ASP A 267 8.93 6.22 1.64
CA ASP A 267 9.16 5.47 2.87
C ASP A 267 9.23 6.40 4.09
N ILE A 268 9.73 7.63 3.94
CA ILE A 268 9.75 8.64 5.01
C ILE A 268 8.33 9.07 5.39
N TRP A 269 7.44 9.24 4.41
CA TRP A 269 6.03 9.49 4.68
C TRP A 269 5.41 8.38 5.51
N SER A 270 5.60 7.12 5.11
CA SER A 270 5.08 5.95 5.83
C SER A 270 5.60 5.89 7.28
N ALA A 271 6.90 6.15 7.48
CA ALA A 271 7.49 6.28 8.83
C ALA A 271 6.86 7.43 9.63
N GLY A 272 6.56 8.55 8.99
CA GLY A 272 5.86 9.69 9.60
C GLY A 272 4.43 9.34 10.03
N VAL A 273 3.71 8.57 9.23
CA VAL A 273 2.38 8.07 9.60
C VAL A 273 2.48 7.14 10.81
N ILE A 274 3.46 6.23 10.84
CA ILE A 274 3.68 5.34 12.00
C ILE A 274 3.95 6.19 13.26
N LEU A 275 4.80 7.20 13.16
CA LEU A 275 5.10 8.11 14.29
C LEU A 275 3.86 8.87 14.76
N TYR A 276 3.03 9.37 13.84
CA TYR A 276 1.76 10.01 14.19
C TYR A 276 0.86 9.07 15.01
N ILE A 277 0.71 7.80 14.58
CA ILE A 277 -0.09 6.81 15.28
C ILE A 277 0.51 6.47 16.65
N LEU A 278 1.84 6.37 16.75
CA LEU A 278 2.54 6.18 18.02
C LEU A 278 2.17 7.26 19.06
N LEU A 279 1.97 8.50 18.64
CA LEU A 279 1.71 9.62 19.55
C LEU A 279 0.22 9.93 19.74
N SER A 280 -0.67 9.51 18.84
CA SER A 280 -2.11 9.82 18.89
C SER A 280 -3.02 8.60 19.09
N GLY A 281 -2.54 7.41 18.70
CA GLY A 281 -3.30 6.17 18.67
C GLY A 281 -4.20 5.99 17.45
N VAL A 282 -4.24 6.97 16.52
CA VAL A 282 -5.07 6.95 15.31
C VAL A 282 -4.25 7.41 14.10
N PRO A 283 -4.59 6.98 12.86
CA PRO A 283 -3.91 7.47 11.67
C PRO A 283 -4.20 8.96 11.39
N PRO A 284 -3.26 9.69 10.78
CA PRO A 284 -3.44 11.12 10.44
C PRO A 284 -4.50 11.34 9.37
N PHE A 285 -4.72 10.35 8.52
CA PHE A 285 -5.68 10.36 7.42
C PHE A 285 -6.63 9.18 7.59
N TRP A 286 -7.91 9.46 7.78
CA TRP A 286 -8.90 8.44 8.05
C TRP A 286 -10.19 8.70 7.29
N ALA A 287 -10.81 7.62 6.81
CA ALA A 287 -12.17 7.60 6.30
C ALA A 287 -12.74 6.19 6.42
N GLU A 288 -14.03 6.03 6.18
CA GLU A 288 -14.72 4.73 6.27
C GLU A 288 -14.26 3.77 5.17
N ASN A 289 -13.93 4.29 4.00
CA ASN A 289 -13.45 3.52 2.85
C ASN A 289 -12.05 3.98 2.39
N GLU A 290 -11.43 3.19 1.54
CA GLU A 290 -10.07 3.40 1.07
C GLU A 290 -9.92 4.64 0.21
N GLN A 291 -10.89 4.90 -0.68
CA GLN A 291 -10.88 6.10 -1.53
C GLN A 291 -10.93 7.36 -0.67
N GLY A 292 -11.77 7.38 0.36
CA GLY A 292 -11.83 8.49 1.31
C GLY A 292 -10.50 8.71 2.06
N ILE A 293 -9.76 7.63 2.38
CA ILE A 293 -8.40 7.71 2.94
C ILE A 293 -7.47 8.36 1.91
N PHE A 294 -7.48 7.92 0.66
CA PHE A 294 -6.66 8.49 -0.41
C PHE A 294 -6.96 9.97 -0.63
N ASP A 295 -8.23 10.34 -0.64
CA ASP A 295 -8.65 11.74 -0.74
C ASP A 295 -8.17 12.58 0.45
N ALA A 296 -8.18 12.00 1.67
CA ALA A 296 -7.65 12.66 2.85
C ALA A 296 -6.13 12.84 2.77
N VAL A 297 -5.39 11.83 2.30
CA VAL A 297 -3.94 11.91 2.02
C VAL A 297 -3.63 12.99 1.00
N LEU A 298 -4.38 13.04 -0.11
CA LEU A 298 -4.19 14.04 -1.17
C LEU A 298 -4.53 15.47 -0.72
N ARG A 299 -5.50 15.65 0.20
CA ARG A 299 -5.79 16.94 0.85
C ARG A 299 -4.69 17.38 1.81
N GLY A 300 -4.01 16.41 2.44
CA GLY A 300 -2.85 16.68 3.28
C GLY A 300 -3.14 17.42 4.61
N HIS A 301 -4.41 17.46 5.05
CA HIS A 301 -4.76 18.10 6.31
C HIS A 301 -4.45 17.16 7.48
N ILE A 302 -3.59 17.59 8.40
CA ILE A 302 -3.19 16.81 9.59
C ILE A 302 -3.69 17.54 10.83
N ASP A 303 -4.45 16.84 11.68
CA ASP A 303 -4.93 17.39 12.95
C ASP A 303 -3.83 17.32 14.04
N PHE A 304 -3.52 18.48 14.60
CA PHE A 304 -2.66 18.64 15.78
C PHE A 304 -3.38 19.41 16.90
N SER A 305 -4.68 19.55 16.82
CA SER A 305 -5.51 20.31 17.78
C SER A 305 -6.30 19.45 18.73
N SER A 306 -6.80 18.29 18.26
CA SER A 306 -7.56 17.35 19.09
C SER A 306 -6.65 16.60 20.07
N ASP A 307 -7.23 16.05 21.15
CA ASP A 307 -6.50 15.20 22.07
C ASP A 307 -5.87 13.99 21.36
N PRO A 308 -4.62 13.66 21.67
CA PRO A 308 -3.75 14.13 22.77
C PRO A 308 -2.80 15.27 22.39
N TRP A 309 -2.91 15.85 21.20
CA TRP A 309 -1.93 16.77 20.62
C TRP A 309 -1.61 18.00 21.50
N PRO A 310 -2.59 18.58 22.27
CA PRO A 310 -2.24 19.69 23.18
C PRO A 310 -1.19 19.33 24.22
N SER A 311 -1.09 18.05 24.64
CA SER A 311 -0.13 17.56 25.62
C SER A 311 1.21 17.09 25.01
N ILE A 312 1.25 16.84 23.70
CA ILE A 312 2.44 16.39 22.97
C ILE A 312 3.36 17.59 22.68
N SER A 313 4.65 17.38 22.78
CA SER A 313 5.67 18.41 22.59
C SER A 313 5.60 19.08 21.21
N SER A 314 5.98 20.34 21.13
CA SER A 314 6.07 21.08 19.86
C SER A 314 7.11 20.49 18.92
N ALA A 315 8.20 19.93 19.47
CA ALA A 315 9.25 19.27 18.69
C ALA A 315 8.76 18.00 17.98
N ALA A 316 7.95 17.17 18.67
CA ALA A 316 7.32 16.00 18.05
C ALA A 316 6.36 16.39 16.90
N LYS A 317 5.51 17.41 17.15
CA LYS A 317 4.58 17.92 16.11
C LYS A 317 5.31 18.52 14.92
N GLU A 318 6.40 19.21 15.14
CA GLU A 318 7.23 19.81 14.10
C GLU A 318 7.89 18.73 13.23
N LEU A 319 8.47 17.70 13.86
CA LEU A 319 9.07 16.57 13.16
C LEU A 319 8.04 15.87 12.25
N ILE A 320 6.87 15.51 12.79
CA ILE A 320 5.81 14.86 11.99
C ILE A 320 5.40 15.74 10.81
N LYS A 321 5.21 17.05 11.01
CA LYS A 321 4.89 17.98 9.91
C LYS A 321 5.93 17.96 8.81
N LYS A 322 7.21 17.82 9.16
CA LYS A 322 8.30 17.75 8.19
C LYS A 322 8.39 16.39 7.49
N MET A 323 8.08 15.29 8.20
CA MET A 323 8.02 13.95 7.61
C MET A 323 6.81 13.79 6.68
N LEU A 324 5.69 14.45 6.96
CA LEU A 324 4.45 14.40 6.20
C LEU A 324 4.26 15.63 5.29
N ARG A 325 5.35 16.18 4.73
CA ARG A 325 5.27 17.17 3.65
C ARG A 325 4.73 16.51 2.38
N ALA A 326 3.73 17.16 1.76
CA ALA A 326 3.11 16.65 0.54
C ALA A 326 4.07 16.66 -0.66
N ASP A 327 4.97 17.65 -0.74
CA ASP A 327 6.07 17.65 -1.70
C ASP A 327 7.22 16.79 -1.15
N PRO A 328 7.59 15.67 -1.81
CA PRO A 328 8.68 14.81 -1.37
C PRO A 328 10.03 15.53 -1.30
N LYS A 329 10.23 16.60 -2.08
CA LYS A 329 11.47 17.40 -2.07
C LYS A 329 11.62 18.26 -0.82
N GLU A 330 10.50 18.62 -0.16
CA GLU A 330 10.50 19.38 1.10
C GLU A 330 10.50 18.46 2.34
N ARG A 331 10.37 17.15 2.11
CA ARG A 331 10.33 16.14 3.17
C ARG A 331 11.72 15.90 3.70
N LEU A 332 11.85 15.75 5.02
CA LEU A 332 13.14 15.42 5.63
C LEU A 332 13.67 14.10 5.11
N SER A 333 14.96 14.01 4.90
CA SER A 333 15.68 12.75 4.69
C SER A 333 15.80 11.95 5.99
N ALA A 334 16.08 10.65 5.88
CA ALA A 334 16.30 9.80 7.05
C ALA A 334 17.44 10.32 7.94
N VAL A 335 18.50 10.85 7.34
CA VAL A 335 19.66 11.43 8.08
C VAL A 335 19.24 12.66 8.88
N GLU A 336 18.45 13.55 8.30
CA GLU A 336 17.97 14.75 9.01
C GLU A 336 17.04 14.38 10.16
N ILE A 337 16.18 13.34 9.99
CA ILE A 337 15.31 12.85 11.05
C ILE A 337 16.14 12.25 12.19
N LEU A 338 17.14 11.41 11.90
CA LEU A 338 18.02 10.82 12.92
C LEU A 338 18.80 11.85 13.72
N ASN A 339 19.10 13.02 13.12
CA ASN A 339 19.76 14.14 13.77
C ASN A 339 18.78 15.12 14.44
N HIS A 340 17.47 14.91 14.33
CA HIS A 340 16.47 15.79 14.92
C HIS A 340 16.54 15.74 16.47
N PRO A 341 16.49 16.88 17.18
CA PRO A 341 16.62 16.94 18.64
C PRO A 341 15.65 16.03 19.39
N TRP A 342 14.43 15.83 18.86
CA TRP A 342 13.45 14.95 19.47
C TRP A 342 13.77 13.46 19.28
N VAL A 343 14.48 13.08 18.20
CA VAL A 343 14.77 11.66 17.84
C VAL A 343 16.07 11.18 18.47
N ARG A 344 17.06 12.07 18.66
CA ARG A 344 18.37 11.68 19.19
C ARG A 344 18.25 10.99 20.55
N GLU A 345 19.22 10.13 20.85
CA GLU A 345 19.25 9.37 22.12
C GLU A 345 19.38 10.29 23.35
N ASP A 346 20.23 11.32 23.22
CA ASP A 346 20.41 12.40 24.18
C ASP A 346 19.44 13.56 23.98
N GLY A 347 18.34 13.35 23.26
CA GLY A 347 17.46 14.39 22.77
C GLY A 347 16.38 14.85 23.76
N ASP A 348 15.52 15.75 23.26
CA ASP A 348 14.56 16.52 24.07
C ASP A 348 13.22 15.78 24.27
N ALA A 349 13.05 14.54 23.78
CA ALA A 349 11.81 13.79 23.95
C ALA A 349 11.50 13.57 25.43
N SER A 350 10.25 13.87 25.83
CA SER A 350 9.80 13.85 27.22
C SER A 350 9.64 12.42 27.77
N ASP A 351 10.05 12.22 29.04
CA ASP A 351 9.79 10.97 29.77
C ASP A 351 8.39 10.92 30.39
N LYS A 352 7.62 12.00 30.32
CA LYS A 352 6.24 12.01 30.83
C LYS A 352 5.40 10.97 30.09
N PRO A 353 4.63 10.14 30.81
CA PRO A 353 3.73 9.20 30.20
C PRO A 353 2.75 9.91 29.26
N ILE A 354 2.55 9.35 28.09
CA ILE A 354 1.49 9.75 27.16
C ILE A 354 0.14 9.29 27.73
N ASP A 355 -0.93 10.04 27.45
CA ASP A 355 -2.29 9.73 27.91
C ASP A 355 -2.68 8.28 27.56
N ILE A 356 -3.19 7.54 28.53
CA ILE A 356 -3.66 6.16 28.35
C ILE A 356 -4.72 6.02 27.27
N ALA A 357 -5.45 7.09 26.96
CA ALA A 357 -6.42 7.11 25.86
C ALA A 357 -5.76 6.83 24.49
N VAL A 358 -4.47 7.17 24.32
CA VAL A 358 -3.70 6.85 23.11
C VAL A 358 -3.57 5.34 22.92
N LEU A 359 -3.22 4.61 23.99
CA LEU A 359 -3.12 3.15 23.96
C LEU A 359 -4.48 2.50 23.69
N THR A 360 -5.54 3.06 24.26
CA THR A 360 -6.93 2.58 24.03
C THR A 360 -7.31 2.76 22.57
N ARG A 361 -7.03 3.92 21.96
CA ARG A 361 -7.27 4.19 20.53
C ARG A 361 -6.43 3.31 19.64
N MET A 362 -5.14 3.14 19.95
CA MET A 362 -4.24 2.23 19.22
C MET A 362 -4.76 0.78 19.25
N LYS A 363 -5.25 0.31 20.42
CA LYS A 363 -5.87 -1.01 20.56
C LYS A 363 -7.11 -1.16 19.71
N GLN A 364 -7.98 -0.14 19.68
CA GLN A 364 -9.19 -0.12 18.85
C GLN A 364 -8.84 -0.13 17.34
N PHE A 365 -7.94 0.74 16.91
CA PHE A 365 -7.47 0.79 15.51
C PHE A 365 -6.90 -0.56 15.05
N ARG A 366 -6.06 -1.19 15.90
CA ARG A 366 -5.51 -2.50 15.61
C ARG A 366 -6.56 -3.60 15.58
N ALA A 367 -7.52 -3.59 16.52
CA ALA A 367 -8.60 -4.57 16.56
C ALA A 367 -9.50 -4.47 15.31
N MET A 368 -9.81 -3.26 14.85
CA MET A 368 -10.54 -3.02 13.61
C MET A 368 -9.81 -3.59 12.40
N ASN A 369 -8.50 -3.35 12.27
CA ASN A 369 -7.70 -3.90 11.18
C ASN A 369 -7.63 -5.44 11.22
N LYS A 370 -7.48 -6.05 12.41
CA LYS A 370 -7.52 -7.51 12.58
C LYS A 370 -8.88 -8.08 12.20
N LEU A 371 -9.97 -7.46 12.65
CA LEU A 371 -11.34 -7.90 12.33
C LEU A 371 -11.59 -7.85 10.81
N LYS A 372 -11.20 -6.75 10.16
CA LYS A 372 -11.30 -6.61 8.69
C LYS A 372 -10.55 -7.73 7.97
N LYS A 373 -9.32 -8.04 8.38
CA LYS A 373 -8.52 -9.16 7.82
C LYS A 373 -9.20 -10.52 8.02
N VAL A 374 -9.77 -10.78 9.20
CA VAL A 374 -10.48 -12.03 9.50
C VAL A 374 -11.76 -12.14 8.68
N ALA A 375 -12.55 -11.08 8.58
CA ALA A 375 -13.79 -11.07 7.79
C ALA A 375 -13.50 -11.37 6.31
N LEU A 376 -12.49 -10.72 5.71
CA LEU A 376 -12.06 -10.99 4.33
C LEU A 376 -11.56 -12.42 4.15
N LYS A 377 -10.83 -12.96 5.12
CA LYS A 377 -10.37 -14.35 5.10
C LYS A 377 -11.55 -15.32 5.10
N VAL A 378 -12.54 -15.12 6.00
CA VAL A 378 -13.74 -15.96 6.06
C VAL A 378 -14.53 -15.91 4.74
N ILE A 379 -14.68 -14.73 4.15
CA ILE A 379 -15.33 -14.57 2.83
C ILE A 379 -14.56 -15.38 1.78
N ALA A 380 -13.23 -15.23 1.70
CA ALA A 380 -12.41 -15.93 0.72
C ALA A 380 -12.38 -17.46 0.91
N GLU A 381 -12.44 -17.96 2.13
CA GLU A 381 -12.46 -19.39 2.44
C GLU A 381 -13.82 -20.05 2.17
N ASN A 382 -14.90 -19.27 2.10
CA ASN A 382 -16.25 -19.77 1.80
C ASN A 382 -16.64 -19.65 0.33
N LEU A 383 -15.82 -19.02 -0.52
CA LEU A 383 -16.02 -19.01 -1.97
C LEU A 383 -15.53 -20.33 -2.58
N SER A 384 -16.37 -20.98 -3.38
CA SER A 384 -15.98 -22.12 -4.18
C SER A 384 -15.01 -21.75 -5.30
N GLU A 385 -14.25 -22.72 -5.83
CA GLU A 385 -13.37 -22.48 -7.00
C GLU A 385 -14.16 -21.98 -8.21
N GLU A 386 -15.39 -22.46 -8.40
CA GLU A 386 -16.28 -22.05 -9.47
C GLU A 386 -16.74 -20.60 -9.33
N GLU A 387 -17.07 -20.16 -8.10
CA GLU A 387 -17.41 -18.76 -7.81
C GLU A 387 -16.21 -17.84 -8.02
N ILE A 388 -15.02 -18.28 -7.64
CA ILE A 388 -13.78 -17.53 -7.88
C ILE A 388 -13.50 -17.38 -9.37
N VAL A 389 -13.66 -18.44 -10.17
CA VAL A 389 -13.52 -18.40 -11.63
C VAL A 389 -14.57 -17.49 -12.25
N GLY A 390 -15.84 -17.62 -11.82
CA GLY A 390 -16.92 -16.75 -12.28
C GLY A 390 -16.69 -15.29 -11.99
N LEU A 391 -16.19 -14.95 -10.79
CA LEU A 391 -15.82 -13.58 -10.42
C LEU A 391 -14.66 -13.05 -11.28
N LYS A 392 -13.66 -13.89 -11.60
CA LYS A 392 -12.56 -13.53 -12.49
C LYS A 392 -13.02 -13.22 -13.91
N GLU A 393 -13.87 -14.05 -14.46
CA GLU A 393 -14.44 -13.84 -15.81
C GLU A 393 -15.30 -12.58 -15.84
N MET A 394 -16.09 -12.36 -14.81
CA MET A 394 -16.92 -11.17 -14.63
C MET A 394 -16.06 -9.89 -14.58
N PHE A 395 -14.99 -9.91 -13.80
CA PHE A 395 -14.02 -8.80 -13.72
C PHE A 395 -13.41 -8.52 -15.09
N LYS A 396 -12.87 -9.53 -15.78
CA LYS A 396 -12.30 -9.39 -17.12
C LYS A 396 -13.29 -8.84 -18.15
N SER A 397 -14.56 -9.15 -18.01
CA SER A 397 -15.61 -8.64 -18.93
C SER A 397 -15.92 -7.16 -18.70
N MET A 398 -15.64 -6.64 -17.50
CA MET A 398 -15.83 -5.25 -17.14
C MET A 398 -14.58 -4.38 -17.37
N ASP A 399 -13.39 -4.94 -17.14
CA ASP A 399 -12.09 -4.30 -17.39
C ASP A 399 -11.83 -4.26 -18.91
N THR A 400 -12.34 -3.20 -19.54
CA THR A 400 -12.34 -3.07 -21.01
C THR A 400 -11.01 -2.58 -21.57
N ASP A 401 -10.23 -1.88 -20.76
CA ASP A 401 -8.91 -1.37 -21.14
C ASP A 401 -7.75 -2.26 -20.66
N ASN A 402 -8.07 -3.40 -20.02
CA ASN A 402 -7.13 -4.33 -19.41
C ASN A 402 -6.16 -3.66 -18.42
N SER A 403 -6.64 -2.59 -17.75
CA SER A 403 -5.85 -1.87 -16.73
C SER A 403 -5.66 -2.68 -15.45
N GLY A 404 -6.37 -3.81 -15.32
CA GLY A 404 -6.43 -4.60 -14.10
C GLY A 404 -7.19 -3.89 -12.97
N THR A 405 -7.92 -2.80 -13.28
CA THR A 405 -8.82 -2.09 -12.37
C THR A 405 -10.16 -1.86 -13.07
N ILE A 406 -11.25 -1.86 -12.31
CA ILE A 406 -12.56 -1.46 -12.84
C ILE A 406 -12.79 0.00 -12.45
N THR A 407 -12.95 0.85 -13.44
CA THR A 407 -13.35 2.25 -13.27
C THR A 407 -14.86 2.34 -12.99
N PHE A 408 -15.31 3.49 -12.51
CA PHE A 408 -16.74 3.75 -12.31
C PHE A 408 -17.55 3.58 -13.62
N GLU A 409 -17.01 4.06 -14.73
CA GLU A 409 -17.68 3.97 -16.04
C GLU A 409 -17.75 2.52 -16.54
N GLU A 410 -16.71 1.73 -16.33
CA GLU A 410 -16.69 0.31 -16.65
C GLU A 410 -17.65 -0.51 -15.78
N LEU A 411 -17.73 -0.24 -14.48
CA LEU A 411 -18.68 -0.86 -13.59
C LEU A 411 -20.12 -0.50 -13.99
N LYS A 412 -20.39 0.78 -14.26
CA LYS A 412 -21.68 1.29 -14.72
C LYS A 412 -22.12 0.64 -16.05
N ALA A 413 -21.18 0.43 -16.98
CA ALA A 413 -21.43 -0.20 -18.27
C ALA A 413 -21.49 -1.74 -18.18
N GLY A 414 -20.78 -2.35 -17.25
CA GLY A 414 -20.67 -3.80 -17.08
C GLY A 414 -21.85 -4.43 -16.33
N LEU A 415 -22.35 -3.79 -15.27
CA LEU A 415 -23.44 -4.31 -14.44
C LEU A 415 -24.73 -4.64 -15.21
N PRO A 416 -25.21 -3.81 -16.17
CA PRO A 416 -26.36 -4.15 -16.99
C PRO A 416 -26.14 -5.38 -17.86
N LYS A 417 -24.90 -5.62 -18.34
CA LYS A 417 -24.56 -6.81 -19.15
C LYS A 417 -24.65 -8.10 -18.34
N LEU A 418 -24.51 -7.99 -17.01
CA LEU A 418 -24.67 -9.08 -16.05
C LEU A 418 -26.11 -9.21 -15.51
N GLY A 419 -27.06 -8.48 -16.09
CA GLY A 419 -28.47 -8.53 -15.70
C GLY A 419 -28.82 -7.69 -14.47
N THR A 420 -27.89 -6.93 -13.92
CA THR A 420 -28.08 -6.11 -12.73
C THR A 420 -28.37 -4.65 -13.14
N LYS A 421 -29.56 -4.15 -12.81
CA LYS A 421 -29.94 -2.77 -13.06
C LYS A 421 -29.84 -1.98 -11.74
N LEU A 422 -28.82 -1.15 -11.64
CA LEU A 422 -28.62 -0.22 -10.52
C LEU A 422 -28.71 1.21 -11.04
N SER A 423 -29.23 2.10 -10.19
CA SER A 423 -29.15 3.54 -10.42
C SER A 423 -27.69 4.04 -10.29
N GLU A 424 -27.39 5.19 -10.87
CA GLU A 424 -26.04 5.76 -10.80
C GLU A 424 -25.58 6.00 -9.35
N SER A 425 -26.50 6.36 -8.44
CA SER A 425 -26.20 6.50 -7.02
C SER A 425 -25.86 5.17 -6.36
N GLU A 426 -26.55 4.07 -6.72
CA GLU A 426 -26.26 2.74 -6.20
C GLU A 426 -24.93 2.19 -6.77
N VAL A 427 -24.63 2.44 -8.06
CA VAL A 427 -23.33 2.11 -8.64
C VAL A 427 -22.21 2.86 -7.94
N ARG A 428 -22.42 4.14 -7.60
CA ARG A 428 -21.44 4.94 -6.84
C ARG A 428 -21.24 4.39 -5.44
N GLN A 429 -22.32 4.05 -4.73
CA GLN A 429 -22.26 3.41 -3.41
C GLN A 429 -21.59 2.03 -3.48
N LEU A 430 -21.88 1.24 -4.52
CA LEU A 430 -21.23 -0.04 -4.75
C LEU A 430 -19.74 0.14 -5.00
N MET A 431 -19.37 1.12 -5.83
CA MET A 431 -17.98 1.46 -6.11
C MET A 431 -17.24 1.93 -4.86
N GLU A 432 -17.87 2.76 -4.03
CA GLU A 432 -17.34 3.20 -2.74
C GLU A 432 -17.16 2.02 -1.77
N ALA A 433 -18.13 1.10 -1.72
CA ALA A 433 -18.02 -0.12 -0.93
C ALA A 433 -16.96 -1.09 -1.46
N VAL A 434 -16.84 -1.21 -2.79
CA VAL A 434 -15.89 -2.10 -3.48
C VAL A 434 -14.48 -1.48 -3.48
N CYS A 435 -14.32 -0.17 -3.69
CA CYS A 435 -13.01 0.49 -3.62
C CYS A 435 -12.39 0.40 -2.23
N SER A 436 -13.22 0.41 -1.17
CA SER A 436 -12.72 0.10 0.19
C SER A 436 -12.20 -1.34 0.31
N GLN A 437 -12.57 -2.23 -0.59
CA GLN A 437 -12.21 -3.66 -0.59
C GLN A 437 -11.28 -4.07 -1.74
N CYS A 438 -11.23 -3.31 -2.86
CA CYS A 438 -10.53 -3.73 -4.07
C CYS A 438 -9.01 -3.91 -3.91
N PHE A 439 -8.36 -3.14 -3.07
CA PHE A 439 -6.94 -3.38 -2.76
C PHE A 439 -6.73 -4.75 -2.09
N HIS A 440 -7.71 -5.21 -1.31
CA HIS A 440 -7.69 -6.55 -0.70
C HIS A 440 -8.24 -7.64 -1.62
N PHE A 441 -9.16 -7.31 -2.53
CA PHE A 441 -9.77 -8.28 -3.46
C PHE A 441 -8.83 -8.65 -4.61
N ARG A 442 -8.04 -7.71 -5.13
CA ARG A 442 -6.90 -7.97 -6.03
C ARG A 442 -5.94 -9.00 -5.44
N VAL A 443 -5.69 -8.86 -4.14
CA VAL A 443 -4.83 -9.71 -3.33
C VAL A 443 -5.40 -11.12 -3.13
N LEU A 444 -6.72 -11.25 -3.00
CA LEU A 444 -7.38 -12.53 -2.71
C LEU A 444 -7.64 -13.39 -3.95
N VAL A 445 -7.82 -12.78 -5.12
CA VAL A 445 -8.25 -13.50 -6.33
C VAL A 445 -7.10 -13.75 -7.31
N GLY A 446 -5.88 -13.25 -7.03
CA GLY A 446 -4.67 -13.52 -7.81
C GLY A 446 -4.80 -13.04 -9.26
N PHE A 447 -5.24 -11.78 -9.47
CA PHE A 447 -5.22 -11.17 -10.80
C PHE A 447 -3.81 -10.67 -11.10
N PRO A 448 -3.23 -11.04 -12.26
CA PRO A 448 -2.02 -10.41 -12.75
C PRO A 448 -2.33 -8.94 -13.05
N VAL A 449 -1.46 -8.09 -12.60
CA VAL A 449 -1.49 -6.66 -12.94
C VAL A 449 -0.52 -6.48 -14.09
N ASP A 450 -1.04 -6.52 -15.32
CA ASP A 450 -0.33 -5.96 -16.46
C ASP A 450 -0.45 -4.44 -16.36
N PHE A 451 0.66 -3.78 -16.10
CA PHE A 451 0.80 -2.35 -16.25
C PHE A 451 1.74 -2.10 -17.44
N SER A 452 1.17 -1.89 -18.61
CA SER A 452 1.85 -1.22 -19.72
C SER A 452 1.75 0.28 -19.56
#